data_f7d1b77d41763ecc067413def2b307f2
#
_entry.id   f7d1b77d41763ecc067413def2b307f2
#
_cell.length_a   1.000
_cell.length_b   1.000
_cell.length_c   1.000
_cell.angle_alpha   90.00
_cell.angle_beta   90.00
_cell.angle_gamma   90.00
#
_symmetry.space_group_name_H-M   'P 1'
#
loop_
_entity.id
_entity.type
_entity.pdbx_description
1 polymer ?
#
loop_
_entity_poly.entity_id
_entity_poly.type
_entity_poly.pdbx_seq_one_letter_code
_entity_poly.pdbx_strand_id
1 'polypeptide(L)'
;HSHSRDLVRECREADILIAAIGSPEFVTADMVKPGAVVIDVGTTRVPDSSRKSGFRLSGDVKFEEVAPLCSYISPVPGGVGPMTICSLMRNTLLAGKKELYCL
;
A
#
# COMPACT_ATOMS: atom_id res chain seq x y z
N HIS A 1 6.71 11.19 -5.82
CA HIS A 1 6.67 11.55 -7.22
C HIS A 1 7.98 11.15 -7.92
N SER A 2 7.89 10.54 -9.10
CA SER A 2 9.06 10.02 -9.82
C SER A 2 10.08 11.09 -10.27
N HIS A 3 9.67 12.34 -10.29
CA HIS A 3 10.54 13.47 -10.64
C HIS A 3 11.13 14.20 -9.42
N SER A 4 10.83 13.74 -8.21
CA SER A 4 11.40 14.33 -7.01
C SER A 4 12.88 13.95 -6.89
N ARG A 5 13.75 14.94 -6.77
CA ARG A 5 15.20 14.72 -6.61
C ARG A 5 15.54 14.08 -5.27
N ASP A 6 14.77 14.42 -4.23
CA ASP A 6 14.97 13.96 -2.87
C ASP A 6 13.82 13.07 -2.41
N LEU A 7 13.43 12.10 -3.26
CA LEU A 7 12.31 11.20 -2.96
C LEU A 7 12.49 10.48 -1.62
N VAL A 8 13.68 9.94 -1.37
CA VAL A 8 13.98 9.24 -0.13
C VAL A 8 13.81 10.15 1.08
N ARG A 9 14.30 11.38 0.99
CA ARG A 9 14.18 12.37 2.06
C ARG A 9 12.73 12.76 2.31
N GLU A 10 11.97 13.03 1.26
CA GLU A 10 10.57 13.39 1.37
C GLU A 10 9.74 12.28 2.00
N CYS A 11 9.96 11.03 1.57
CA CYS A 11 9.31 9.87 2.16
C CYS A 11 9.68 9.71 3.64
N ARG A 12 10.94 9.92 3.97
CA ARG A 12 11.45 9.77 5.34
C ARG A 12 10.92 10.82 6.31
N GLU A 13 10.47 11.96 5.82
CA GLU A 13 9.86 13.01 6.63
C GLU A 13 8.36 12.77 6.87
N ALA A 14 7.74 11.88 6.11
CA ALA A 14 6.31 11.63 6.19
C ALA A 14 5.93 10.81 7.44
N ASP A 15 4.92 11.26 8.16
CA ASP A 15 4.31 10.52 9.26
C ASP A 15 3.39 9.42 8.75
N ILE A 16 2.76 9.65 7.61
CA ILE A 16 1.92 8.69 6.91
C ILE A 16 2.43 8.59 5.47
N LEU A 17 2.86 7.40 5.08
CA LEU A 17 3.37 7.13 3.75
C LEU A 17 2.42 6.18 3.02
N ILE A 18 1.93 6.64 1.87
CA ILE A 18 1.06 5.82 1.01
C ILE A 18 1.86 5.45 -0.24
N ALA A 19 2.09 4.16 -0.44
CA ALA A 19 2.84 3.64 -1.57
C ALA A 19 1.87 3.07 -2.62
N ALA A 20 1.88 3.66 -3.80
CA ALA A 20 1.01 3.28 -4.92
C ALA A 20 1.75 3.47 -6.25
N ILE A 21 2.88 2.77 -6.39
CA ILE A 21 3.81 2.95 -7.51
C ILE A 21 3.67 1.85 -8.55
N GLY A 22 3.39 0.62 -8.09
CA GLY A 22 3.37 -0.55 -8.95
C GLY A 22 4.77 -1.14 -9.20
N SER A 23 5.72 -0.85 -8.32
CA SER A 23 7.08 -1.39 -8.38
C SER A 23 7.36 -2.22 -7.13
N PRO A 24 7.51 -3.55 -7.26
CA PRO A 24 7.69 -4.42 -6.09
C PRO A 24 8.89 -4.02 -5.23
N GLU A 25 8.65 -3.95 -3.93
CA GLU A 25 9.68 -3.69 -2.92
C GLU A 25 10.49 -2.40 -3.14
N PHE A 26 9.90 -1.42 -3.82
CA PHE A 26 10.55 -0.12 -4.07
C PHE A 26 10.82 0.66 -2.78
N VAL A 27 9.88 0.65 -1.84
CA VAL A 27 10.03 1.36 -0.56
C VAL A 27 10.84 0.51 0.41
N THR A 28 11.99 1.02 0.79
CA THR A 28 12.93 0.36 1.70
C THR A 28 13.02 1.08 3.05
N ALA A 29 13.71 0.50 4.01
CA ALA A 29 13.80 1.03 5.38
C ALA A 29 14.36 2.46 5.45
N ASP A 30 15.27 2.81 4.55
CA ASP A 30 15.87 4.15 4.48
C ASP A 30 14.88 5.24 4.02
N MET A 31 13.74 4.84 3.47
CA MET A 31 12.68 5.73 2.99
C MET A 31 11.56 5.95 4.00
N VAL A 32 11.65 5.34 5.18
CA VAL A 32 10.58 5.36 6.18
C VAL A 32 11.07 5.93 7.49
N LYS A 33 10.31 6.90 8.00
CA LYS A 33 10.55 7.48 9.31
C LYS A 33 10.19 6.47 10.41
N PRO A 34 11.03 6.26 11.43
CA PRO A 34 10.65 5.42 12.56
C PRO A 34 9.34 5.87 13.19
N GLY A 35 8.43 4.94 13.40
CA GLY A 35 7.11 5.22 13.95
C GLY A 35 6.06 5.64 12.92
N ALA A 36 6.40 5.72 11.64
CA ALA A 36 5.46 6.10 10.59
C ALA A 36 4.35 5.06 10.39
N VAL A 37 3.25 5.52 9.84
CA VAL A 37 2.18 4.66 9.32
C VAL A 37 2.42 4.48 7.83
N VAL A 38 2.51 3.23 7.37
CA VAL A 38 2.74 2.92 5.96
C VAL A 38 1.54 2.16 5.40
N ILE A 39 0.97 2.69 4.32
CA ILE A 39 -0.14 2.07 3.62
C ILE A 39 0.33 1.66 2.24
N ASP A 40 0.42 0.36 2.01
CA ASP A 40 0.89 -0.22 0.77
C ASP A 40 -0.32 -0.57 -0.11
N VAL A 41 -0.51 0.20 -1.16
CA VAL A 41 -1.57 0.00 -2.16
C VAL A 41 -1.09 -0.87 -3.32
N GLY A 42 0.23 -1.04 -3.44
CA GLY A 42 0.84 -1.79 -4.53
C GLY A 42 0.43 -3.26 -4.52
N THR A 43 0.14 -3.78 -5.69
CA THR A 43 -0.17 -5.20 -5.90
C THR A 43 0.40 -5.61 -7.24
N THR A 44 1.49 -6.35 -7.20
CA THR A 44 2.19 -6.80 -8.41
C THR A 44 2.39 -8.31 -8.35
N ARG A 45 2.15 -9.00 -9.44
CA ARG A 45 2.46 -10.43 -9.56
C ARG A 45 3.96 -10.60 -9.76
N VAL A 46 4.56 -11.38 -8.89
CA VAL A 46 5.98 -11.70 -8.95
C VAL A 46 6.12 -13.20 -9.16
N PRO A 47 6.98 -13.67 -10.09
CA PRO A 47 7.20 -15.08 -10.29
C PRO A 47 7.65 -15.77 -9.00
N ASP A 48 7.00 -16.90 -8.67
CA ASP A 48 7.34 -17.68 -7.48
C ASP A 48 7.07 -19.16 -7.76
N SER A 49 8.11 -19.92 -7.96
CA SER A 49 8.02 -21.35 -8.27
C SER A 49 7.52 -22.20 -7.11
N SER A 50 7.55 -21.66 -5.88
CA SER A 50 7.03 -22.36 -4.70
C SER A 50 5.50 -22.34 -4.61
N ARG A 51 4.84 -21.54 -5.43
CA ARG A 51 3.38 -21.42 -5.47
C ARG A 51 2.80 -22.24 -6.63
N LYS A 52 1.62 -22.84 -6.38
CA LYS A 52 0.92 -23.61 -7.43
C LYS A 52 0.57 -22.77 -8.65
N SER A 53 0.24 -21.51 -8.47
CA SER A 53 -0.05 -20.58 -9.56
C SER A 53 1.20 -20.09 -10.31
N GLY A 54 2.39 -20.34 -9.75
CA GLY A 54 3.65 -19.81 -10.28
C GLY A 54 3.92 -18.35 -9.95
N PHE A 55 3.02 -17.71 -9.19
CA PHE A 55 3.12 -16.29 -8.84
C PHE A 55 2.75 -16.06 -7.38
N ARG A 56 3.27 -14.98 -6.83
CA ARG A 56 2.82 -14.42 -5.55
C ARG A 56 2.53 -12.94 -5.75
N LEU A 57 1.73 -12.36 -4.85
CA LEU A 57 1.49 -10.93 -4.86
C LEU A 57 2.54 -10.24 -4.00
N SER A 58 3.08 -9.16 -4.52
CA SER A 58 4.03 -8.31 -3.81
C SER A 58 3.52 -6.88 -3.78
N GLY A 59 3.67 -6.23 -2.62
CA GLY A 59 3.42 -4.81 -2.50
C GLY A 59 4.63 -3.98 -2.94
N ASP A 60 4.46 -2.67 -2.89
CA ASP A 60 5.52 -1.71 -3.20
C ASP A 60 6.52 -1.54 -2.05
N VAL A 61 6.19 -2.03 -0.86
CA VAL A 61 7.01 -1.89 0.34
C VAL A 61 7.75 -3.18 0.61
N LYS A 62 9.04 -3.07 0.90
CA LYS A 62 9.84 -4.20 1.37
C LYS A 62 9.49 -4.49 2.83
N PHE A 63 8.41 -5.25 3.01
CA PHE A 63 7.73 -5.45 4.28
C PHE A 63 8.66 -5.90 5.40
N GLU A 64 9.53 -6.85 5.13
CA GLU A 64 10.39 -7.47 6.16
C GLU A 64 11.32 -6.47 6.84
N GLU A 65 11.83 -5.49 6.09
CA GLU A 65 12.74 -4.50 6.68
C GLU A 65 12.01 -3.22 7.14
N VAL A 66 10.84 -2.92 6.58
CA VAL A 66 10.09 -1.70 6.90
C VAL A 66 9.16 -1.90 8.10
N ALA A 67 8.52 -3.06 8.23
CA ALA A 67 7.57 -3.33 9.28
C ALA A 67 8.10 -3.07 10.70
N PRO A 68 9.34 -3.46 11.04
CA PRO A 68 9.88 -3.19 12.37
C PRO A 68 10.01 -1.71 12.74
N LEU A 69 10.06 -0.82 11.74
CA LEU A 69 10.19 0.62 11.93
C LEU A 69 8.84 1.31 12.12
N CYS A 70 7.78 0.73 11.59
CA CYS A 70 6.46 1.36 11.53
C CYS A 70 5.69 1.20 12.82
N SER A 71 4.82 2.19 13.13
CA SER A 71 3.77 2.00 14.14
C SER A 71 2.64 1.15 13.59
N TYR A 72 2.30 1.31 12.31
CA TYR A 72 1.33 0.50 11.59
C TYR A 72 1.78 0.34 10.15
N ILE A 73 1.54 -0.84 9.58
CA ILE A 73 1.82 -1.11 8.17
C ILE A 73 0.77 -2.09 7.62
N SER A 74 0.26 -1.81 6.43
CA SER A 74 -0.66 -2.73 5.76
C SER A 74 0.11 -3.82 5.03
N PRO A 75 -0.28 -5.09 5.17
CA PRO A 75 0.34 -6.19 4.43
C PRO A 75 -0.18 -6.27 2.98
N VAL A 76 0.54 -6.98 2.14
CA VAL A 76 0.09 -7.36 0.80
C VAL A 76 0.40 -8.85 0.61
N PRO A 77 -0.58 -9.70 0.29
CA PRO A 77 -2.02 -9.42 0.24
C PRO A 77 -2.68 -9.34 1.61
N GLY A 78 -3.95 -8.94 1.65
CA GLY A 78 -4.74 -8.95 2.87
C GLY A 78 -4.87 -7.61 3.59
N GLY A 79 -4.29 -6.54 3.03
CA GLY A 79 -4.37 -5.19 3.58
C GLY A 79 -5.40 -4.31 2.86
N VAL A 80 -4.92 -3.45 1.97
CA VAL A 80 -5.76 -2.47 1.26
C VAL A 80 -6.77 -3.13 0.31
N GLY A 81 -6.42 -4.26 -0.31
CA GLY A 81 -7.31 -4.95 -1.22
C GLY A 81 -8.69 -5.24 -0.61
N PRO A 82 -8.77 -5.97 0.52
CA PRO A 82 -10.06 -6.21 1.21
C PRO A 82 -10.78 -4.93 1.61
N MET A 83 -10.06 -3.90 2.03
CA MET A 83 -10.66 -2.61 2.38
C MET A 83 -11.24 -1.90 1.17
N THR A 84 -10.62 -2.05 0.00
CA THR A 84 -11.15 -1.51 -1.24
C THR A 84 -12.50 -2.13 -1.57
N ILE A 85 -12.62 -3.44 -1.43
CA ILE A 85 -13.88 -4.16 -1.65
C ILE A 85 -14.94 -3.70 -0.65
N CYS A 86 -14.59 -3.59 0.61
CA CYS A 86 -15.48 -3.11 1.67
C CYS A 86 -15.98 -1.69 1.37
N SER A 87 -15.09 -0.79 0.95
CA SER A 87 -15.44 0.59 0.59
C SER A 87 -16.35 0.63 -0.63
N LEU A 88 -16.11 -0.24 -1.62
CA LEU A 88 -16.96 -0.34 -2.80
C LEU A 88 -18.38 -0.76 -2.42
N MET A 89 -18.51 -1.76 -1.57
CA MET A 89 -19.82 -2.23 -1.10
C MET A 89 -20.55 -1.13 -0.33
N ARG A 90 -19.86 -0.44 0.56
CA ARG A 90 -20.40 0.69 1.32
C ARG A 90 -20.87 1.81 0.40
N ASN A 91 -20.03 2.20 -0.55
CA ASN A 91 -20.35 3.27 -1.49
C ASN A 91 -21.50 2.89 -2.40
N THR A 92 -21.58 1.63 -2.80
CA THR A 92 -22.71 1.12 -3.59
C THR A 92 -24.01 1.23 -2.82
N LEU A 93 -23.99 0.86 -1.54
CA LEU A 93 -25.17 0.98 -0.67
C LEU A 93 -25.59 2.45 -0.50
N LEU A 94 -24.63 3.34 -0.21
CA LEU A 94 -24.91 4.76 -0.06
C LEU A 94 -25.43 5.39 -1.35
N ALA A 95 -24.91 4.99 -2.50
CA ALA A 95 -25.39 5.44 -3.79
C ALA A 95 -26.83 4.99 -4.05
N GLY A 96 -27.16 3.72 -3.68
CA GLY A 96 -28.51 3.19 -3.78
C GLY A 96 -29.51 3.96 -2.88
N LYS A 97 -29.05 4.44 -1.74
CA LYS A 97 -29.85 5.28 -0.85
C LYS A 97 -29.82 6.76 -1.23
N LYS A 98 -29.06 7.11 -2.25
CA LYS A 98 -28.82 8.50 -2.70
C LYS A 98 -28.14 9.40 -1.65
N GLU A 99 -27.39 8.79 -0.72
CA GLU A 99 -26.69 9.53 0.32
C GLU A 99 -25.35 10.12 -0.14
N LEU A 100 -24.72 9.52 -1.16
CA LEU A 100 -23.48 10.03 -1.74
C LEU A 100 -23.69 11.24 -2.64
N TYR A 101 -24.87 11.38 -3.20
CA TYR A 101 -25.19 12.43 -4.13
C TYR A 101 -26.08 13.48 -3.42
N CYS A 102 -25.48 14.58 -3.07
CA CYS A 102 -26.22 15.74 -2.55
C CYS A 102 -26.88 16.49 -3.69
N LEU A 103 -27.93 15.90 -4.19
CA LEU A 103 -28.71 16.49 -5.28
C LEU A 103 -29.82 17.41 -4.77
#